data_8b942aa9d49b670e41fd40fd237fb082
#
_entry.id   8b942aa9d49b670e41fd40fd237fb082
#
_cell.length_a   1.000
_cell.length_b   1.000
_cell.length_c   1.000
_cell.angle_alpha   90.00
_cell.angle_beta   90.00
_cell.angle_gamma   90.00
#
_symmetry.space_group_name_H-M   'P 1'
#
loop_
_entity.id
_entity.type
_entity.pdbx_description
1 polymer ?
#
loop_
_entity_poly.entity_id
_entity_poly.type
_entity_poly.pdbx_seq_one_letter_code
_entity_poly.pdbx_strand_id
1 'polypeptide(L)'
;LVTLRYDVTPELFLYLFFICILYLISITDIYDQMIPDSALLIAVIVRLLWFFVTEPFGWRGLLGLIGNGLSVSLPLLLLVLLMEKIRDMEMMGGGDIKLLFVMGLYIGWANNLLALFLGCLTAIIYGSLKQRKEGKEVYIPFGPFLSLGAVFALLIGDGLIQWYLSLFI
;
A
#
# COMPACT_ATOMS: atom_id res chain seq x y z
N LEU A 1 11.01 3.43 -15.60
CA LEU A 1 10.27 4.52 -14.94
C LEU A 1 10.85 4.80 -13.55
N VAL A 2 11.01 3.81 -12.66
CA VAL A 2 11.60 3.98 -11.32
C VAL A 2 13.04 4.49 -11.43
N THR A 3 13.84 3.96 -12.37
CA THR A 3 15.21 4.40 -12.63
C THR A 3 15.33 5.84 -13.11
N LEU A 4 14.30 6.36 -13.81
CA LEU A 4 14.25 7.75 -14.27
C LEU A 4 14.00 8.74 -13.12
N ARG A 5 13.42 8.28 -12.02
CA ARG A 5 13.10 9.11 -10.87
C ARG A 5 14.21 9.11 -9.81
N TYR A 6 14.81 7.96 -9.54
CA TYR A 6 15.70 7.77 -8.40
C TYR A 6 17.19 7.70 -8.78
N ASP A 7 17.54 7.87 -10.08
CA ASP A 7 18.88 7.58 -10.60
C ASP A 7 19.38 6.18 -10.14
N VAL A 8 20.66 5.87 -10.32
CA VAL A 8 21.23 4.59 -9.84
C VAL A 8 21.70 4.77 -8.41
N THR A 9 20.78 4.96 -7.48
CA THR A 9 21.07 5.05 -6.05
C THR A 9 20.76 3.72 -5.35
N PRO A 10 21.36 3.46 -4.17
CA PRO A 10 21.01 2.28 -3.37
C PRO A 10 19.51 2.17 -3.05
N GLU A 11 18.81 3.29 -2.94
CA GLU A 11 17.35 3.34 -2.72
C GLU A 11 16.55 2.73 -3.87
N LEU A 12 17.07 2.80 -5.11
CA LEU A 12 16.47 2.16 -6.26
C LEU A 12 16.28 0.66 -6.04
N PHE A 13 17.28 -0.02 -5.45
CA PHE A 13 17.19 -1.46 -5.17
C PHE A 13 16.12 -1.77 -4.14
N LEU A 14 15.96 -0.92 -3.12
CA LEU A 14 14.91 -1.07 -2.12
C LEU A 14 13.51 -0.96 -2.76
N TYR A 15 13.29 0.02 -3.62
CA TYR A 15 12.00 0.21 -4.28
C TYR A 15 11.72 -0.87 -5.35
N LEU A 16 12.73 -1.34 -6.06
CA LEU A 16 12.58 -2.47 -6.99
C LEU A 16 12.19 -3.76 -6.23
N PHE A 17 12.86 -4.02 -5.10
CA PHE A 17 12.49 -5.13 -4.23
C PHE A 17 11.04 -5.01 -3.76
N PHE A 18 10.63 -3.82 -3.32
CA PHE A 18 9.26 -3.57 -2.88
C PHE A 18 8.24 -3.83 -3.99
N ILE A 19 8.51 -3.38 -5.23
CA ILE A 19 7.66 -3.65 -6.39
C ILE A 19 7.56 -5.16 -6.67
N CYS A 20 8.65 -5.91 -6.55
CA CYS A 20 8.63 -7.37 -6.68
C CYS A 20 7.73 -8.04 -5.63
N ILE A 21 7.78 -7.58 -4.39
CA ILE A 21 6.89 -8.07 -3.31
C ILE A 21 5.42 -7.72 -3.61
N LEU A 22 5.13 -6.49 -4.05
CA LEU A 22 3.78 -6.10 -4.43
C LEU A 22 3.23 -6.95 -5.59
N TYR A 23 4.08 -7.26 -6.58
CA TYR A 23 3.72 -8.14 -7.69
C TYR A 23 3.40 -9.56 -7.21
N LEU A 24 4.24 -10.13 -6.32
CA LEU A 24 4.02 -11.43 -5.72
C LEU A 24 2.69 -11.46 -4.95
N ILE A 25 2.43 -10.47 -4.09
CA ILE A 25 1.18 -10.35 -3.34
C ILE A 25 -0.02 -10.25 -4.29
N SER A 26 0.11 -9.47 -5.38
CA SER A 26 -0.97 -9.34 -6.36
C SER A 26 -1.32 -10.67 -7.02
N ILE A 27 -0.31 -11.48 -7.36
CA ILE A 27 -0.53 -12.80 -7.94
C ILE A 27 -1.22 -13.72 -6.95
N THR A 28 -0.70 -13.82 -5.72
CA THR A 28 -1.27 -14.72 -4.70
C THR A 28 -2.70 -14.31 -4.33
N ASP A 29 -2.99 -13.01 -4.25
CA ASP A 29 -4.34 -12.53 -3.96
C ASP A 29 -5.33 -12.81 -5.11
N ILE A 30 -4.88 -12.80 -6.37
CA ILE A 30 -5.72 -13.17 -7.51
C ILE A 30 -6.06 -14.67 -7.51
N TYR A 31 -5.11 -15.54 -7.16
CA TYR A 31 -5.29 -16.99 -7.24
C TYR A 31 -5.89 -17.57 -5.94
N ASP A 32 -5.36 -17.17 -4.79
CA ASP A 32 -5.67 -17.75 -3.49
C ASP A 32 -6.58 -16.87 -2.63
N GLN A 33 -6.82 -15.62 -3.05
CA GLN A 33 -7.59 -14.63 -2.30
C GLN A 33 -7.04 -14.40 -0.89
N MET A 34 -5.72 -14.55 -0.75
CA MET A 34 -5.01 -14.37 0.51
C MET A 34 -3.68 -13.65 0.28
N ILE A 35 -3.37 -12.73 1.18
CA ILE A 35 -2.08 -12.05 1.22
C ILE A 35 -1.15 -12.84 2.14
N PRO A 36 -0.02 -13.39 1.64
CA PRO A 36 0.86 -14.21 2.45
C PRO A 36 1.60 -13.37 3.49
N ASP A 37 1.40 -13.68 4.77
CA ASP A 37 2.05 -12.99 5.90
C ASP A 37 3.58 -13.07 5.81
N SER A 38 4.13 -14.15 5.22
CA SER A 38 5.57 -14.31 5.00
C SER A 38 6.15 -13.24 4.09
N ALA A 39 5.44 -12.88 3.00
CA ALA A 39 5.87 -11.82 2.07
C ALA A 39 5.87 -10.45 2.76
N LEU A 40 4.82 -10.17 3.54
CA LEU A 40 4.72 -8.93 4.32
C LEU A 40 5.84 -8.85 5.37
N LEU A 41 6.11 -9.94 6.08
CA LEU A 41 7.16 -9.99 7.09
C LEU A 41 8.55 -9.74 6.47
N ILE A 42 8.85 -10.37 5.34
CA ILE A 42 10.10 -10.16 4.61
C ILE A 42 10.23 -8.68 4.21
N ALA A 43 9.15 -8.08 3.68
CA ALA A 43 9.16 -6.66 3.32
C ALA A 43 9.46 -5.76 4.53
N VAL A 44 8.83 -6.01 5.69
CA VAL A 44 9.11 -5.27 6.94
C VAL A 44 10.57 -5.42 7.35
N ILE A 45 11.10 -6.65 7.38
CA ILE A 45 12.49 -6.93 7.77
C ILE A 45 13.47 -6.18 6.86
N VAL A 46 13.29 -6.27 5.54
CA VAL A 46 14.17 -5.59 4.57
C VAL A 46 14.12 -4.08 4.76
N ARG A 47 12.94 -3.50 5.01
CA ARG A 47 12.79 -2.06 5.25
C ARG A 47 13.46 -1.61 6.54
N LEU A 48 13.34 -2.41 7.62
CA LEU A 48 14.01 -2.13 8.89
C LEU A 48 15.54 -2.25 8.77
N LEU A 49 16.03 -3.31 8.13
CA LEU A 49 17.46 -3.46 7.86
C LEU A 49 18.01 -2.26 7.07
N TRP A 50 17.29 -1.83 6.04
CA TRP A 50 17.66 -0.64 5.27
C TRP A 50 17.73 0.61 6.14
N PHE A 51 16.74 0.81 7.00
CA PHE A 51 16.73 1.95 7.94
C PHE A 51 17.97 1.95 8.85
N PHE A 52 18.33 0.81 9.42
CA PHE A 52 19.52 0.72 10.29
C PHE A 52 20.85 0.88 9.56
N VAL A 53 20.90 0.63 8.25
CA VAL A 53 22.12 0.81 7.46
C VAL A 53 22.27 2.26 6.97
N THR A 54 21.17 2.93 6.63
CA THR A 54 21.20 4.24 5.99
C THR A 54 21.02 5.42 6.94
N GLU A 55 20.28 5.21 8.02
CA GLU A 55 19.96 6.27 8.98
C GLU A 55 20.79 6.12 10.25
N PRO A 56 21.32 7.23 10.83
CA PRO A 56 21.91 7.16 12.15
C PRO A 56 20.84 6.71 13.17
N PHE A 57 21.17 5.70 13.97
CA PHE A 57 20.24 5.13 14.92
C PHE A 57 19.64 6.23 15.83
N GLY A 58 18.33 6.44 15.68
CA GLY A 58 17.60 7.41 16.49
C GLY A 58 16.14 6.99 16.67
N TRP A 59 15.66 7.00 17.92
CA TRP A 59 14.27 6.66 18.25
C TRP A 59 13.25 7.48 17.46
N ARG A 60 13.57 8.74 17.14
CA ARG A 60 12.70 9.62 16.35
C ARG A 60 12.51 9.13 14.91
N GLY A 61 13.59 8.66 14.28
CA GLY A 61 13.52 8.10 12.93
C GLY A 61 12.69 6.81 12.89
N LEU A 62 12.92 5.91 13.86
CA LEU A 62 12.17 4.67 13.97
C LEU A 62 10.68 4.92 14.24
N LEU A 63 10.35 5.84 15.15
CA LEU A 63 8.97 6.24 15.43
C LEU A 63 8.31 6.90 14.20
N GLY A 64 9.07 7.70 13.45
CA GLY A 64 8.59 8.27 12.19
C GLY A 64 8.29 7.21 11.14
N LEU A 65 9.16 6.22 10.99
CA LEU A 65 8.97 5.10 10.08
C LEU A 65 7.70 4.30 10.43
N ILE A 66 7.58 3.89 11.71
CA ILE A 66 6.40 3.15 12.20
C ILE A 66 5.15 4.02 12.08
N GLY A 67 5.25 5.32 12.40
CA GLY A 67 4.17 6.29 12.27
C GLY A 67 3.64 6.38 10.84
N ASN A 68 4.51 6.37 9.84
CA ASN A 68 4.10 6.33 8.42
C ASN A 68 3.29 5.06 8.09
N GLY A 69 3.69 3.90 8.61
CA GLY A 69 2.93 2.67 8.44
C GLY A 69 1.56 2.71 9.10
N LEU A 70 1.50 3.21 10.35
CA LEU A 70 0.27 3.24 11.14
C LEU A 70 -0.70 4.34 10.71
N SER A 71 -0.23 5.42 10.09
CA SER A 71 -1.03 6.60 9.78
C SER A 71 -2.28 6.33 8.94
N VAL A 72 -2.21 5.38 8.01
CA VAL A 72 -3.34 4.98 7.16
C VAL A 72 -3.94 3.65 7.62
N SER A 73 -3.09 2.68 7.98
CA SER A 73 -3.55 1.34 8.36
C SER A 73 -4.34 1.32 9.66
N LEU A 74 -3.92 2.09 10.68
CA LEU A 74 -4.60 2.10 11.99
C LEU A 74 -6.00 2.74 11.93
N PRO A 75 -6.21 3.94 11.35
CA PRO A 75 -7.56 4.48 11.20
C PRO A 75 -8.48 3.57 10.38
N LEU A 76 -7.95 2.95 9.32
CA LEU A 76 -8.72 2.02 8.51
C LEU A 76 -9.09 0.76 9.30
N LEU A 77 -8.15 0.19 10.06
CA LEU A 77 -8.43 -0.93 10.95
C LEU A 77 -9.55 -0.61 11.95
N LEU A 78 -9.48 0.55 12.62
CA LEU A 78 -10.49 0.98 13.57
C LEU A 78 -11.86 1.14 12.92
N LEU A 79 -11.89 1.70 11.71
CA LEU A 79 -13.13 1.86 10.93
C LEU A 79 -13.70 0.51 10.53
N VAL A 80 -12.88 -0.43 10.06
CA VAL A 80 -13.32 -1.79 9.69
C VAL A 80 -13.88 -2.51 10.91
N LEU A 81 -13.16 -2.55 12.04
CA LEU A 81 -13.61 -3.19 13.26
C LEU A 81 -14.94 -2.59 13.79
N LEU A 82 -15.11 -1.27 13.67
CA LEU A 82 -16.35 -0.61 14.03
C LEU A 82 -17.51 -1.04 13.14
N MET A 83 -17.28 -1.10 11.83
CA MET A 83 -18.29 -1.49 10.85
C MET A 83 -18.67 -2.97 10.97
N GLU A 84 -17.70 -3.86 11.19
CA GLU A 84 -17.94 -5.29 11.44
C GLU A 84 -18.79 -5.50 12.67
N LYS A 85 -18.52 -4.76 13.76
CA LYS A 85 -19.33 -4.81 14.97
C LYS A 85 -20.77 -4.33 14.78
N ILE A 86 -21.00 -3.38 13.84
CA ILE A 86 -22.34 -2.84 13.57
C ILE A 86 -23.12 -3.75 12.63
N ARG A 87 -22.46 -4.39 11.67
CA ARG A 87 -23.10 -5.13 10.59
C ARG A 87 -23.05 -6.65 10.74
N ASP A 88 -22.33 -7.18 11.72
CA ASP A 88 -22.08 -8.63 11.90
C ASP A 88 -21.58 -9.33 10.62
N MET A 89 -20.77 -8.64 9.81
CA MET A 89 -20.21 -9.15 8.56
C MET A 89 -18.75 -8.73 8.45
N GLU A 90 -17.90 -9.64 7.97
CA GLU A 90 -16.52 -9.29 7.61
C GLU A 90 -16.54 -8.31 6.44
N MET A 91 -15.91 -7.13 6.63
CA MET A 91 -15.94 -6.03 5.67
C MET A 91 -14.68 -5.96 4.80
N MET A 92 -13.52 -6.32 5.36
CA MET A 92 -12.22 -6.21 4.67
C MET A 92 -11.26 -7.27 5.17
N GLY A 93 -10.47 -7.84 4.27
CA GLY A 93 -9.43 -8.80 4.62
C GLY A 93 -8.36 -8.18 5.52
N GLY A 94 -8.02 -8.87 6.62
CA GLY A 94 -6.94 -8.44 7.52
C GLY A 94 -5.59 -8.31 6.80
N GLY A 95 -5.40 -9.04 5.70
CA GLY A 95 -4.21 -8.96 4.85
C GLY A 95 -4.03 -7.60 4.18
N ASP A 96 -5.12 -6.98 3.71
CA ASP A 96 -5.09 -5.65 3.06
C ASP A 96 -4.64 -4.57 4.03
N ILE A 97 -5.06 -4.65 5.29
CA ILE A 97 -4.67 -3.70 6.34
C ILE A 97 -3.17 -3.84 6.66
N LYS A 98 -2.68 -5.07 6.75
CA LYS A 98 -1.24 -5.35 6.93
C LYS A 98 -0.44 -4.86 5.72
N LEU A 99 -0.95 -5.05 4.50
CA LEU A 99 -0.33 -4.54 3.28
C LEU A 99 -0.22 -3.01 3.31
N LEU A 100 -1.28 -2.30 3.70
CA LEU A 100 -1.26 -0.84 3.86
C LEU A 100 -0.22 -0.38 4.89
N PHE A 101 -0.05 -1.12 6.00
CA PHE A 101 1.00 -0.84 6.96
C PHE A 101 2.39 -0.93 6.30
N VAL A 102 2.67 -2.02 5.59
CA VAL A 102 3.94 -2.21 4.88
C VAL A 102 4.16 -1.12 3.83
N MET A 103 3.13 -0.81 3.02
CA MET A 103 3.20 0.26 2.03
C MET A 103 3.61 1.59 2.69
N GLY A 104 3.01 1.94 3.82
CA GLY A 104 3.34 3.17 4.56
C GLY A 104 4.79 3.23 5.01
N LEU A 105 5.43 2.10 5.35
CA LEU A 105 6.85 2.04 5.69
C LEU A 105 7.75 2.39 4.49
N TYR A 106 7.34 2.07 3.25
CA TYR A 106 8.13 2.30 2.04
C TYR A 106 7.89 3.66 1.40
N ILE A 107 6.64 4.06 1.25
CA ILE A 107 6.25 5.25 0.47
C ILE A 107 5.82 6.44 1.33
N GLY A 108 5.80 6.28 2.64
CA GLY A 108 5.37 7.33 3.58
C GLY A 108 3.85 7.50 3.63
N TRP A 109 3.37 8.25 4.61
CA TRP A 109 1.93 8.36 4.92
C TRP A 109 1.11 9.02 3.80
N ALA A 110 1.61 10.09 3.19
CA ALA A 110 0.88 10.85 2.18
C ALA A 110 0.71 10.05 0.88
N ASN A 111 1.80 9.42 0.41
CA ASN A 111 1.77 8.55 -0.76
C ASN A 111 0.96 7.27 -0.49
N ASN A 112 0.96 6.76 0.75
CA ASN A 112 0.15 5.61 1.14
C ASN A 112 -1.36 5.93 1.10
N LEU A 113 -1.75 7.12 1.55
CA LEU A 113 -3.13 7.59 1.44
C LEU A 113 -3.55 7.73 -0.03
N LEU A 114 -2.67 8.30 -0.88
CA LEU A 114 -2.89 8.40 -2.32
C LEU A 114 -3.01 7.01 -2.96
N ALA A 115 -2.15 6.06 -2.58
CA ALA A 115 -2.20 4.68 -3.06
C ALA A 115 -3.52 3.99 -2.70
N LEU A 116 -4.00 4.15 -1.46
CA LEU A 116 -5.29 3.64 -1.02
C LEU A 116 -6.43 4.25 -1.86
N PHE A 117 -6.43 5.56 -2.06
CA PHE A 117 -7.45 6.24 -2.86
C PHE A 117 -7.48 5.73 -4.31
N LEU A 118 -6.31 5.63 -4.97
CA LEU A 118 -6.20 5.11 -6.33
C LEU A 118 -6.57 3.63 -6.41
N GLY A 119 -6.19 2.85 -5.41
CA GLY A 119 -6.56 1.44 -5.29
C GLY A 119 -8.08 1.26 -5.20
N CYS A 120 -8.75 2.01 -4.33
CA CYS A 120 -10.21 2.00 -4.23
C CYS A 120 -10.89 2.42 -5.54
N LEU A 121 -10.41 3.49 -6.18
CA LEU A 121 -10.98 3.99 -7.42
C LEU A 121 -10.89 2.95 -8.55
N THR A 122 -9.70 2.35 -8.72
CA THR A 122 -9.48 1.33 -9.75
C THR A 122 -10.26 0.05 -9.46
N ALA A 123 -10.37 -0.37 -8.20
CA ALA A 123 -11.17 -1.53 -7.79
C ALA A 123 -12.67 -1.31 -8.08
N ILE A 124 -13.20 -0.12 -7.78
CA ILE A 124 -14.61 0.22 -8.06
C ILE A 124 -14.88 0.22 -9.57
N ILE A 125 -13.99 0.82 -10.38
CA ILE A 125 -14.14 0.86 -11.83
C ILE A 125 -14.12 -0.57 -12.40
N TYR A 126 -13.12 -1.36 -12.02
CA TYR A 126 -13.00 -2.75 -12.49
C TYR A 126 -14.20 -3.60 -12.05
N GLY A 127 -14.59 -3.49 -10.79
CA GLY A 127 -15.72 -4.22 -10.22
C GLY A 127 -17.04 -3.90 -10.90
N SER A 128 -17.31 -2.62 -11.13
CA SER A 128 -18.51 -2.17 -11.83
C SER A 128 -18.58 -2.69 -13.27
N LEU A 129 -17.44 -2.69 -13.98
CA LEU A 129 -17.37 -3.21 -15.34
C LEU A 129 -17.55 -4.72 -15.39
N LYS A 130 -16.96 -5.46 -14.44
CA LYS A 130 -17.05 -6.92 -14.38
C LYS A 130 -18.45 -7.37 -14.00
N GLN A 131 -19.05 -6.76 -12.98
CA GLN A 131 -20.43 -7.04 -12.55
C GLN A 131 -21.43 -6.79 -13.69
N ARG A 132 -21.24 -5.71 -14.47
CA ARG A 132 -22.10 -5.40 -15.62
C ARG A 132 -22.01 -6.45 -16.73
N LYS A 133 -20.85 -7.11 -16.89
CA LYS A 133 -20.66 -8.17 -17.90
C LYS A 133 -21.20 -9.52 -17.44
N GLU A 134 -21.00 -9.87 -16.19
CA GLU A 134 -21.32 -11.21 -15.67
C GLU A 134 -22.73 -11.30 -15.05
N GLY A 135 -23.36 -10.18 -14.74
CA GLY A 135 -24.73 -10.13 -14.17
C GLY A 135 -24.87 -10.73 -12.77
N LYS A 136 -23.74 -10.99 -12.08
CA LYS A 136 -23.67 -11.59 -10.74
C LYS A 136 -22.73 -10.77 -9.84
N GLU A 137 -22.90 -10.92 -8.54
CA GLU A 137 -21.91 -10.42 -7.59
C GLU A 137 -20.59 -11.15 -7.80
N VAL A 138 -19.53 -10.37 -8.01
CA VAL A 138 -18.20 -10.89 -8.29
C VAL A 138 -17.28 -10.49 -7.14
N TYR A 139 -16.66 -11.48 -6.53
CA TYR A 139 -15.58 -11.23 -5.59
C TYR A 139 -14.38 -10.64 -6.33
N ILE A 140 -13.82 -9.54 -5.79
CA ILE A 140 -12.70 -8.83 -6.39
C ILE A 140 -11.57 -8.80 -5.37
N PRO A 141 -10.42 -9.44 -5.65
CA PRO A 141 -9.25 -9.34 -4.79
C PRO A 141 -8.79 -7.88 -4.75
N PHE A 142 -8.58 -7.32 -3.54
CA PHE A 142 -8.26 -5.91 -3.37
C PHE A 142 -6.75 -5.64 -3.43
N GLY A 143 -5.91 -6.62 -3.05
CA GLY A 143 -4.45 -6.52 -3.05
C GLY A 143 -3.83 -6.04 -4.36
N PRO A 144 -4.24 -6.53 -5.55
CA PRO A 144 -3.73 -6.05 -6.83
C PRO A 144 -3.97 -4.57 -7.08
N PHE A 145 -5.14 -4.06 -6.69
CA PHE A 145 -5.50 -2.65 -6.86
C PHE A 145 -4.72 -1.75 -5.90
N LEU A 146 -4.54 -2.18 -4.65
CA LEU A 146 -3.65 -1.50 -3.69
C LEU A 146 -2.21 -1.48 -4.20
N SER A 147 -1.72 -2.60 -4.71
CA SER A 147 -0.36 -2.71 -5.25
C SER A 147 -0.15 -1.79 -6.44
N LEU A 148 -1.11 -1.71 -7.36
CA LEU A 148 -1.09 -0.76 -8.46
C LEU A 148 -1.09 0.69 -7.96
N GLY A 149 -1.96 1.01 -7.00
CA GLY A 149 -2.00 2.32 -6.36
C GLY A 149 -0.66 2.70 -5.72
N ALA A 150 0.01 1.75 -5.05
CA ALA A 150 1.33 1.95 -4.45
C ALA A 150 2.41 2.24 -5.50
N VAL A 151 2.42 1.51 -6.61
CA VAL A 151 3.37 1.76 -7.71
C VAL A 151 3.13 3.13 -8.34
N PHE A 152 1.89 3.53 -8.57
CA PHE A 152 1.58 4.87 -9.06
C PHE A 152 2.00 5.95 -8.08
N ALA A 153 1.70 5.80 -6.78
CA ALA A 153 2.09 6.75 -5.75
C ALA A 153 3.61 6.86 -5.63
N LEU A 154 4.34 5.74 -5.75
CA LEU A 154 5.80 5.74 -5.76
C LEU A 154 6.37 6.53 -6.95
N LEU A 155 5.77 6.44 -8.14
CA LEU A 155 6.29 7.07 -9.35
C LEU A 155 5.95 8.56 -9.44
N ILE A 156 4.74 8.96 -9.11
CA ILE A 156 4.23 10.32 -9.36
C ILE A 156 3.67 11.00 -8.12
N GLY A 157 3.57 10.30 -6.98
CA GLY A 157 2.86 10.77 -5.80
C GLY A 157 3.41 12.08 -5.25
N ASP A 158 4.73 12.19 -5.06
CA ASP A 158 5.34 13.42 -4.52
C ASP A 158 5.08 14.63 -5.42
N GLY A 159 5.18 14.44 -6.75
CA GLY A 159 4.88 15.51 -7.71
C GLY A 159 3.42 15.93 -7.66
N LEU A 160 2.51 14.97 -7.54
CA LEU A 160 1.08 15.23 -7.49
C LEU A 160 0.68 15.89 -6.18
N ILE A 161 1.26 15.46 -5.06
CA ILE A 161 1.03 16.07 -3.74
C ILE A 161 1.57 17.50 -3.71
N GLN A 162 2.77 17.75 -4.21
CA GLN A 162 3.35 19.09 -4.29
C GLN A 162 2.53 20.01 -5.19
N TRP A 163 2.10 19.51 -6.36
CA TRP A 163 1.22 20.26 -7.25
C TRP A 163 -0.10 20.63 -6.56
N TYR A 164 -0.72 19.67 -5.86
CA TYR A 164 -1.95 19.94 -5.12
C TYR A 164 -1.75 21.00 -4.02
N LEU A 165 -0.67 20.88 -3.22
CA LEU A 165 -0.37 21.85 -2.18
C LEU A 165 -0.08 23.24 -2.74
N SER A 166 0.55 23.35 -3.91
CA SER A 166 0.83 24.62 -4.57
C SER A 166 -0.42 25.38 -5.04
N LEU A 167 -1.58 24.71 -5.09
CA LEU A 167 -2.86 25.39 -5.39
C LEU A 167 -3.44 26.15 -4.19
N PHE A 168 -2.95 25.88 -2.97
CA PHE A 168 -3.44 26.47 -1.73
C PHE A 168 -2.44 27.44 -1.06
N ILE A 169 -1.23 27.49 -1.56
CA ILE A 169 -0.16 28.38 -1.09
C ILE A 169 0.15 29.40 -2.18
#